data_792987c19400fbda50af5cc4421115ba
#
_entry.id   792987c19400fbda50af5cc4421115ba
#
_cell.length_a   1.000
_cell.length_b   1.000
_cell.length_c   1.000
_cell.angle_alpha   90.00
_cell.angle_beta   90.00
_cell.angle_gamma   90.00
#
_symmetry.space_group_name_H-M   'P 1'
#
loop_
_entity.id
_entity.type
_entity.pdbx_description
1 polymer ?
#
loop_
_entity_poly.entity_id
_entity_poly.type
_entity_poly.pdbx_seq_one_letter_code
_entity_poly.pdbx_strand_id
1 'polypeptide(L)'
;MYISRQLEQIVLRANDMFPVVMVTGPRQVGKTTMLEKLAETERNYVSLDSRINREMAINEPELFLQRYPPPVLIDEFQYAKELLPYIKINVDKSKRNGDYWLTGSQMFHMMAQVSESLAGRVAVIPMQGLSISEIAGVAGNIFTGYPSDWLERTKVRKPQNLKEVYRHIYTGSLPRAYSGEFDRELFFSSYVDTYLQRDIRALTQVGDEMAFLRFMTACAARTGGQVNYAELAKDIGISAPTAKQWFSILLTSGIVVLLEPYFNNALKRIVKSPKMYFMDTGLCAYLTRWDSAETLEVSAMTGQFFETYVISEVIKSYYNAGKRPPLFYYRDTDQKEIDLILEVNNTLYPFEIKKSASPNRNAIRHFETLRRTKKEIGTGGVICMTDNVYPINKDNYYVPVWLI
;
A
#
# COMPACT_ATOMS: atom_id res chain seq x y z
N MET A 1 -6.95 -19.87 8.46
CA MET A 1 -6.00 -20.41 7.46
C MET A 1 -4.98 -19.30 7.14
N TYR A 2 -3.68 -19.57 7.13
CA TYR A 2 -2.65 -18.60 6.75
C TYR A 2 -2.52 -18.54 5.22
N ILE A 3 -2.50 -17.34 4.67
CA ILE A 3 -2.21 -17.11 3.25
C ILE A 3 -0.75 -16.68 3.15
N SER A 4 0.06 -17.46 2.43
CA SER A 4 1.49 -17.17 2.25
C SER A 4 1.70 -15.82 1.59
N ARG A 5 2.68 -15.07 2.12
CA ARG A 5 3.00 -13.73 1.65
C ARG A 5 4.22 -13.79 0.73
N GLN A 6 4.14 -13.12 -0.40
CA GLN A 6 5.29 -13.00 -1.31
C GLN A 6 6.46 -12.28 -0.64
N LEU A 7 6.16 -11.43 0.33
CA LEU A 7 7.12 -10.67 1.12
C LEU A 7 8.00 -11.55 2.04
N GLU A 8 7.60 -12.79 2.33
CA GLU A 8 8.34 -13.74 3.20
C GLU A 8 9.81 -13.88 2.75
N GLN A 9 10.04 -14.08 1.45
CA GLN A 9 11.39 -14.23 0.88
C GLN A 9 12.22 -12.93 1.00
N ILE A 10 11.58 -11.78 0.97
CA ILE A 10 12.25 -10.49 1.15
C ILE A 10 12.69 -10.32 2.60
N VAL A 11 11.82 -10.71 3.55
CA VAL A 11 12.15 -10.68 4.99
C VAL A 11 13.33 -11.60 5.31
N LEU A 12 13.32 -12.84 4.80
CA LEU A 12 14.42 -13.79 5.01
C LEU A 12 15.74 -13.27 4.41
N ARG A 13 15.70 -12.77 3.18
CA ARG A 13 16.89 -12.16 2.56
C ARG A 13 17.38 -10.93 3.34
N ALA A 14 16.47 -10.09 3.85
CA ALA A 14 16.84 -8.96 4.67
C ALA A 14 17.46 -9.41 6.02
N ASN A 15 16.96 -10.50 6.60
CA ASN A 15 17.51 -11.11 7.80
C ASN A 15 18.99 -11.49 7.65
N ASP A 16 19.36 -12.00 6.47
CA ASP A 16 20.75 -12.40 6.18
C ASP A 16 21.69 -11.19 5.94
N MET A 17 21.13 -10.03 5.63
CA MET A 17 21.89 -8.85 5.22
C MET A 17 21.96 -7.75 6.28
N PHE A 18 20.96 -7.68 7.18
CA PHE A 18 20.82 -6.60 8.15
C PHE A 18 20.66 -7.14 9.58
N PRO A 19 21.30 -6.51 10.58
CA PRO A 19 21.10 -6.89 11.98
C PRO A 19 19.68 -6.63 12.49
N VAL A 20 18.96 -5.67 11.89
CA VAL A 20 17.58 -5.33 12.24
C VAL A 20 16.70 -5.40 10.99
N VAL A 21 15.60 -6.13 11.08
CA VAL A 21 14.54 -6.14 10.06
C VAL A 21 13.27 -5.55 10.67
N MET A 22 12.70 -4.56 10.01
CA MET A 22 11.50 -3.88 10.47
C MET A 22 10.39 -3.99 9.44
N VAL A 23 9.30 -4.69 9.80
CA VAL A 23 8.11 -4.80 8.96
C VAL A 23 7.07 -3.78 9.40
N THR A 24 6.73 -2.84 8.51
CA THR A 24 5.77 -1.76 8.75
C THR A 24 4.56 -1.89 7.83
N GLY A 25 3.47 -1.21 8.14
CA GLY A 25 2.29 -1.16 7.27
C GLY A 25 0.98 -1.06 8.04
N PRO A 26 -0.17 -0.98 7.35
CA PRO A 26 -1.47 -0.82 7.98
C PRO A 26 -1.78 -1.88 9.05
N ARG A 27 -2.74 -1.57 9.91
CA ARG A 27 -3.26 -2.56 10.85
C ARG A 27 -3.92 -3.72 10.11
N GLN A 28 -3.91 -4.90 10.75
CA GLN A 28 -4.60 -6.11 10.29
C GLN A 28 -4.16 -6.65 8.91
N VAL A 29 -3.02 -6.20 8.37
CA VAL A 29 -2.44 -6.78 7.13
C VAL A 29 -1.66 -8.08 7.38
N GLY A 30 -1.49 -8.50 8.66
CA GLY A 30 -0.87 -9.77 9.03
C GLY A 30 0.63 -9.71 9.26
N LYS A 31 1.20 -8.56 9.67
CA LYS A 31 2.65 -8.38 9.94
C LYS A 31 3.16 -9.39 10.97
N THR A 32 2.57 -9.36 12.17
CA THR A 32 2.96 -10.23 13.28
C THR A 32 2.78 -11.70 12.90
N THR A 33 1.63 -12.08 12.33
CA THR A 33 1.36 -13.46 11.89
C THR A 33 2.37 -13.98 10.87
N MET A 34 2.79 -13.13 9.91
CA MET A 34 3.84 -13.51 8.96
C MET A 34 5.18 -13.71 9.65
N LEU A 35 5.59 -12.78 10.51
CA LEU A 35 6.87 -12.87 11.21
C LEU A 35 6.90 -14.02 12.21
N GLU A 36 5.82 -14.28 12.97
CA GLU A 36 5.71 -15.45 13.85
C GLU A 36 5.83 -16.76 13.07
N LYS A 37 5.23 -16.84 11.88
CA LYS A 37 5.36 -18.01 11.02
C LYS A 37 6.77 -18.21 10.48
N LEU A 38 7.48 -17.13 10.17
CA LEU A 38 8.86 -17.15 9.69
C LEU A 38 9.87 -17.31 10.82
N ALA A 39 9.49 -16.92 12.05
CA ALA A 39 10.34 -17.07 13.22
C ALA A 39 10.61 -18.54 13.46
N GLU A 40 11.88 -18.89 13.49
CA GLU A 40 12.31 -20.21 13.94
C GLU A 40 12.03 -20.39 15.43
N THR A 41 12.04 -21.62 15.91
CA THR A 41 11.75 -21.94 17.32
C THR A 41 12.71 -21.28 18.32
N GLU A 42 13.87 -20.82 17.86
CA GLU A 42 14.89 -20.17 18.68
C GLU A 42 14.72 -18.64 18.81
N ARG A 43 13.82 -18.00 18.02
CA ARG A 43 13.59 -16.55 18.10
C ARG A 43 12.62 -16.23 19.23
N ASN A 44 13.07 -15.45 20.20
CA ASN A 44 12.21 -14.94 21.26
C ASN A 44 11.11 -14.04 20.67
N TYR A 45 9.90 -14.11 21.25
CA TYR A 45 8.79 -13.23 20.90
C TYR A 45 8.38 -12.40 22.12
N VAL A 46 8.20 -11.09 21.92
CA VAL A 46 7.65 -10.20 22.94
C VAL A 46 6.77 -9.15 22.30
N SER A 47 5.56 -8.93 22.85
CA SER A 47 4.68 -7.86 22.43
C SER A 47 4.66 -6.70 23.44
N LEU A 48 4.80 -5.48 22.91
CA LEU A 48 4.66 -4.24 23.67
C LEU A 48 3.20 -3.79 23.84
N ASP A 49 2.23 -4.56 23.36
CA ASP A 49 0.81 -4.43 23.77
C ASP A 49 0.66 -4.78 25.24
N SER A 50 1.47 -5.69 25.76
CA SER A 50 1.56 -5.95 27.21
C SER A 50 2.07 -4.72 27.97
N ARG A 51 1.26 -4.21 28.90
CA ARG A 51 1.62 -3.03 29.71
C ARG A 51 2.92 -3.25 30.49
N ILE A 52 3.10 -4.42 31.09
CA ILE A 52 4.29 -4.77 31.85
C ILE A 52 5.55 -4.73 30.98
N ASN A 53 5.50 -5.36 29.79
CA ASN A 53 6.61 -5.37 28.86
C ASN A 53 6.93 -3.95 28.35
N ARG A 54 5.89 -3.16 28.08
CA ARG A 54 6.04 -1.77 27.64
C ARG A 54 6.70 -0.90 28.71
N GLU A 55 6.21 -0.95 29.95
CA GLU A 55 6.79 -0.19 31.07
C GLU A 55 8.24 -0.59 31.30
N MET A 56 8.59 -1.88 31.23
CA MET A 56 9.97 -2.34 31.33
C MET A 56 10.82 -1.83 30.14
N ALA A 57 10.31 -1.91 28.93
CA ALA A 57 11.02 -1.45 27.72
C ALA A 57 11.32 0.06 27.73
N ILE A 58 10.44 0.86 28.33
CA ILE A 58 10.58 2.33 28.43
C ILE A 58 11.53 2.69 29.58
N ASN A 59 11.29 2.13 30.78
CA ASN A 59 11.98 2.57 32.00
C ASN A 59 13.32 1.85 32.23
N GLU A 60 13.43 0.58 31.76
CA GLU A 60 14.59 -0.28 31.98
C GLU A 60 14.99 -1.02 30.69
N PRO A 61 15.32 -0.27 29.60
CA PRO A 61 15.53 -0.87 28.27
C PRO A 61 16.65 -1.90 28.22
N GLU A 62 17.70 -1.73 29.03
CA GLU A 62 18.81 -2.68 29.12
C GLU A 62 18.35 -4.01 29.73
N LEU A 63 17.62 -3.98 30.84
CA LEU A 63 17.04 -5.16 31.47
C LEU A 63 16.00 -5.85 30.57
N PHE A 64 15.23 -5.07 29.83
CA PHE A 64 14.29 -5.61 28.83
C PHE A 64 15.04 -6.45 27.78
N LEU A 65 16.14 -5.93 27.20
CA LEU A 65 16.94 -6.64 26.20
C LEU A 65 17.73 -7.81 26.79
N GLN A 66 18.07 -7.80 28.08
CA GLN A 66 18.65 -8.96 28.78
C GLN A 66 17.61 -10.06 28.97
N ARG A 67 16.36 -9.71 29.31
CA ARG A 67 15.26 -10.65 29.46
C ARG A 67 14.82 -11.29 28.13
N TYR A 68 14.88 -10.51 27.03
CA TYR A 68 14.54 -10.94 25.69
C TYR A 68 15.75 -10.83 24.76
N PRO A 69 16.76 -11.70 24.94
CA PRO A 69 17.98 -11.65 24.15
C PRO A 69 17.72 -11.98 22.68
N PRO A 70 18.54 -11.44 21.75
CA PRO A 70 18.46 -11.80 20.34
C PRO A 70 18.87 -13.27 20.08
N PRO A 71 18.29 -13.93 19.05
CA PRO A 71 17.36 -13.31 18.09
C PRO A 71 15.96 -13.09 18.68
N VAL A 72 15.39 -11.90 18.48
CA VAL A 72 14.11 -11.52 19.08
C VAL A 72 13.18 -10.82 18.08
N LEU A 73 11.87 -11.13 18.16
CA LEU A 73 10.79 -10.40 17.51
C LEU A 73 10.10 -9.53 18.55
N ILE A 74 10.20 -8.19 18.38
CA ILE A 74 9.53 -7.19 19.22
C ILE A 74 8.35 -6.64 18.45
N ASP A 75 7.14 -7.00 18.88
CA ASP A 75 5.89 -6.58 18.25
C ASP A 75 5.39 -5.26 18.83
N GLU A 76 4.72 -4.44 17.99
CA GLU A 76 4.21 -3.11 18.31
C GLU A 76 5.31 -2.15 18.86
N PHE A 77 6.47 -2.19 18.21
CA PHE A 77 7.69 -1.48 18.61
C PHE A 77 7.50 0.03 18.79
N GLN A 78 6.50 0.65 18.15
CA GLN A 78 6.19 2.07 18.29
C GLN A 78 5.91 2.52 19.74
N TYR A 79 5.63 1.58 20.62
CA TYR A 79 5.34 1.89 22.03
C TYR A 79 6.59 2.05 22.94
N ALA A 80 7.78 1.66 22.45
CA ALA A 80 9.02 1.81 23.23
C ALA A 80 10.22 2.16 22.34
N LYS A 81 10.19 3.37 21.81
CA LYS A 81 11.30 3.95 21.02
C LYS A 81 12.60 4.07 21.81
N GLU A 82 12.51 4.09 23.13
CA GLU A 82 13.60 4.14 24.09
C GLU A 82 14.56 2.95 23.92
N LEU A 83 14.11 1.84 23.31
CA LEU A 83 14.95 0.69 22.99
C LEU A 83 15.97 0.97 21.85
N LEU A 84 15.72 1.95 20.96
CA LEU A 84 16.55 2.19 19.77
C LEU A 84 18.04 2.38 20.06
N PRO A 85 18.47 3.23 21.03
CA PRO A 85 19.88 3.39 21.35
C PRO A 85 20.55 2.10 21.84
N TYR A 86 19.84 1.31 22.63
CA TYR A 86 20.33 0.04 23.17
C TYR A 86 20.43 -1.05 22.11
N ILE A 87 19.45 -1.15 21.23
CA ILE A 87 19.52 -2.05 20.06
C ILE A 87 20.73 -1.68 19.19
N LYS A 88 20.95 -0.38 18.94
CA LYS A 88 22.13 0.11 18.20
C LYS A 88 23.43 -0.38 18.84
N ILE A 89 23.59 -0.18 20.15
CA ILE A 89 24.78 -0.63 20.87
C ILE A 89 24.97 -2.13 20.75
N ASN A 90 23.88 -2.91 20.88
CA ASN A 90 23.94 -4.36 20.81
C ASN A 90 24.34 -4.87 19.42
N VAL A 91 23.75 -4.31 18.35
CA VAL A 91 24.09 -4.72 16.98
C VAL A 91 25.50 -4.30 16.57
N ASP A 92 26.00 -3.14 17.08
CA ASP A 92 27.37 -2.70 16.84
C ASP A 92 28.42 -3.63 17.54
N LYS A 93 28.03 -4.23 18.67
CA LYS A 93 28.85 -5.22 19.38
C LYS A 93 28.80 -6.60 18.75
N SER A 94 27.59 -7.10 18.48
CA SER A 94 27.38 -8.48 18.01
C SER A 94 27.84 -8.67 16.57
N LYS A 95 27.66 -7.66 15.73
CA LYS A 95 27.90 -7.69 14.27
C LYS A 95 27.19 -8.85 13.56
N ARG A 96 26.13 -9.37 14.16
CA ARG A 96 25.31 -10.46 13.60
C ARG A 96 24.10 -9.88 12.88
N ASN A 97 23.77 -10.46 11.76
CA ASN A 97 22.53 -10.18 11.03
C ASN A 97 21.35 -10.94 11.65
N GLY A 98 20.14 -10.41 11.48
CA GLY A 98 18.92 -11.05 11.94
C GLY A 98 18.67 -11.02 13.45
N ASP A 99 19.46 -10.31 14.23
CA ASP A 99 19.32 -10.26 15.69
C ASP A 99 17.94 -9.73 16.13
N TYR A 100 17.42 -8.69 15.44
CA TYR A 100 16.15 -8.04 15.82
C TYR A 100 15.16 -7.99 14.67
N TRP A 101 13.95 -8.51 14.92
CA TRP A 101 12.79 -8.28 14.09
C TRP A 101 11.84 -7.36 14.82
N LEU A 102 11.38 -6.31 14.14
CA LEU A 102 10.50 -5.29 14.69
C LEU A 102 9.22 -5.20 13.87
N THR A 103 8.06 -5.05 14.52
CA THR A 103 6.83 -4.67 13.83
C THR A 103 6.29 -3.34 14.33
N GLY A 104 5.55 -2.66 13.47
CA GLY A 104 4.85 -1.45 13.87
C GLY A 104 3.82 -1.01 12.84
N SER A 105 2.72 -0.43 13.33
CA SER A 105 1.64 0.09 12.47
C SER A 105 1.78 1.58 12.14
N GLN A 106 2.58 2.33 12.89
CA GLN A 106 2.75 3.78 12.74
C GLN A 106 4.08 4.09 12.04
N MET A 107 4.04 4.23 10.69
CA MET A 107 5.26 4.38 9.89
C MET A 107 6.04 5.67 10.15
N PHE A 108 5.38 6.82 10.23
CA PHE A 108 6.09 8.10 10.08
C PHE A 108 6.88 8.55 11.31
N HIS A 109 6.27 8.57 12.49
CA HIS A 109 6.98 9.02 13.71
C HIS A 109 8.12 8.08 14.09
N MET A 110 7.95 6.79 13.84
CA MET A 110 8.97 5.80 14.12
C MET A 110 10.07 5.81 13.06
N MET A 111 9.75 6.05 11.78
CA MET A 111 10.72 6.05 10.68
C MET A 111 11.78 7.14 10.81
N ALA A 112 11.42 8.34 11.26
CA ALA A 112 12.38 9.41 11.50
C ALA A 112 13.43 8.97 12.55
N GLN A 113 12.97 8.43 13.67
CA GLN A 113 13.83 7.99 14.77
C GLN A 113 14.63 6.72 14.45
N VAL A 114 14.01 5.75 13.76
CA VAL A 114 14.69 4.54 13.29
C VAL A 114 15.77 4.90 12.26
N SER A 115 15.45 5.79 11.32
CA SER A 115 16.42 6.24 10.31
C SER A 115 17.59 7.00 10.92
N GLU A 116 17.37 7.76 12.00
CA GLU A 116 18.44 8.46 12.74
C GLU A 116 19.29 7.49 13.55
N SER A 117 18.65 6.60 14.32
CA SER A 117 19.33 5.72 15.27
C SER A 117 19.97 4.49 14.62
N LEU A 118 19.30 3.88 13.63
CA LEU A 118 19.68 2.61 13.00
C LEU A 118 20.10 2.75 11.53
N ALA A 119 20.53 3.94 11.09
CA ALA A 119 21.01 4.16 9.73
C ALA A 119 22.05 3.13 9.31
N GLY A 120 21.84 2.46 8.17
CA GLY A 120 22.69 1.40 7.64
C GLY A 120 22.60 0.05 8.38
N ARG A 121 21.79 -0.06 9.45
CA ARG A 121 21.63 -1.27 10.27
C ARG A 121 20.25 -1.91 10.15
N VAL A 122 19.28 -1.21 9.57
CA VAL A 122 17.89 -1.66 9.49
C VAL A 122 17.42 -1.78 8.06
N ALA A 123 16.81 -2.93 7.72
CA ALA A 123 15.98 -3.09 6.54
C ALA A 123 14.53 -2.76 6.89
N VAL A 124 13.96 -1.72 6.27
CA VAL A 124 12.56 -1.37 6.46
C VAL A 124 11.73 -1.91 5.30
N ILE A 125 10.77 -2.77 5.63
CA ILE A 125 9.97 -3.52 4.67
C ILE A 125 8.50 -3.12 4.83
N PRO A 126 7.92 -2.35 3.88
CA PRO A 126 6.51 -2.00 3.92
C PRO A 126 5.66 -3.20 3.47
N MET A 127 4.73 -3.63 4.32
CA MET A 127 3.76 -4.69 4.04
C MET A 127 2.38 -4.09 3.83
N GLN A 128 1.71 -4.50 2.75
CA GLN A 128 0.35 -4.09 2.41
C GLN A 128 -0.65 -5.23 2.62
N GLY A 129 -1.95 -4.97 2.39
CA GLY A 129 -2.95 -6.02 2.29
C GLY A 129 -2.56 -7.10 1.25
N LEU A 130 -3.32 -8.17 1.17
CA LEU A 130 -3.08 -9.24 0.20
C LEU A 130 -3.16 -8.71 -1.23
N SER A 131 -2.24 -9.12 -2.09
CA SER A 131 -2.40 -8.96 -3.53
C SER A 131 -3.32 -10.04 -4.09
N ILE A 132 -3.88 -9.79 -5.27
CA ILE A 132 -4.72 -10.79 -5.95
C ILE A 132 -3.93 -12.09 -6.22
N SER A 133 -2.63 -12.00 -6.46
CA SER A 133 -1.75 -13.16 -6.63
C SER A 133 -1.64 -13.98 -5.35
N GLU A 134 -1.51 -13.34 -4.19
CA GLU A 134 -1.48 -14.00 -2.87
C GLU A 134 -2.84 -14.65 -2.56
N ILE A 135 -3.95 -13.97 -2.85
CA ILE A 135 -5.31 -14.52 -2.69
C ILE A 135 -5.51 -15.75 -3.58
N ALA A 136 -5.02 -15.70 -4.82
CA ALA A 136 -5.11 -16.83 -5.75
C ALA A 136 -4.09 -17.95 -5.47
N GLY A 137 -3.15 -17.77 -4.56
CA GLY A 137 -2.10 -18.75 -4.25
C GLY A 137 -1.11 -18.96 -5.40
N VAL A 138 -0.92 -17.94 -6.28
CA VAL A 138 0.00 -18.00 -7.40
C VAL A 138 1.21 -17.11 -7.19
N ALA A 139 2.32 -17.43 -7.85
CA ALA A 139 3.51 -16.58 -7.81
C ALA A 139 3.20 -15.18 -8.37
N GLY A 140 3.53 -14.15 -7.60
CA GLY A 140 3.42 -12.76 -8.03
C GLY A 140 4.76 -12.22 -8.50
N ASN A 141 4.71 -11.48 -9.60
CA ASN A 141 5.84 -10.74 -10.13
C ASN A 141 5.49 -9.26 -10.21
N ILE A 142 6.50 -8.40 -10.25
CA ILE A 142 6.34 -6.95 -10.48
C ILE A 142 5.57 -6.74 -11.78
N PHE A 143 4.56 -5.86 -11.75
CA PHE A 143 3.91 -5.43 -12.98
C PHE A 143 4.87 -4.54 -13.77
N THR A 144 5.06 -4.86 -15.06
CA THR A 144 5.99 -4.18 -15.95
C THR A 144 5.31 -3.69 -17.22
N GLY A 145 6.01 -2.88 -18.01
CA GLY A 145 5.62 -2.48 -19.37
C GLY A 145 6.02 -3.48 -20.46
N TYR A 146 6.46 -4.70 -20.11
CA TYR A 146 6.94 -5.67 -21.11
C TYR A 146 5.87 -6.68 -21.50
N PRO A 147 5.48 -6.77 -22.79
CA PRO A 147 4.49 -7.74 -23.26
C PRO A 147 4.86 -9.20 -22.96
N SER A 148 6.16 -9.54 -22.96
CA SER A 148 6.63 -10.87 -22.57
C SER A 148 6.16 -11.29 -21.17
N ASP A 149 6.20 -10.36 -20.22
CA ASP A 149 5.83 -10.62 -18.85
C ASP A 149 4.31 -10.85 -18.72
N TRP A 150 3.50 -10.10 -19.48
CA TRP A 150 2.05 -10.32 -19.52
C TRP A 150 1.69 -11.67 -20.11
N LEU A 151 2.37 -12.06 -21.22
CA LEU A 151 2.17 -13.37 -21.85
C LEU A 151 2.59 -14.54 -20.95
N GLU A 152 3.68 -14.39 -20.17
CA GLU A 152 4.05 -15.40 -19.18
C GLU A 152 3.00 -15.55 -18.08
N ARG A 153 2.42 -14.43 -17.62
CA ARG A 153 1.35 -14.45 -16.62
C ARG A 153 0.08 -15.15 -17.11
N THR A 154 -0.26 -15.09 -18.41
CA THR A 154 -1.42 -15.81 -18.94
C THR A 154 -1.31 -17.33 -18.79
N LYS A 155 -0.09 -17.88 -18.66
CA LYS A 155 0.13 -19.33 -18.48
C LYS A 155 -0.23 -19.83 -17.07
N VAL A 156 -0.18 -18.93 -16.08
CA VAL A 156 -0.33 -19.30 -14.65
C VAL A 156 -1.57 -18.68 -14.01
N ARG A 157 -2.11 -17.61 -14.56
CA ARG A 157 -3.30 -16.92 -14.06
C ARG A 157 -4.54 -17.29 -14.86
N LYS A 158 -5.67 -17.37 -14.18
CA LYS A 158 -6.96 -17.63 -14.82
C LYS A 158 -7.66 -16.31 -15.14
N PRO A 159 -8.28 -16.19 -16.32
CA PRO A 159 -9.13 -15.05 -16.64
C PRO A 159 -10.22 -14.85 -15.58
N GLN A 160 -10.48 -13.58 -15.27
CA GLN A 160 -11.55 -13.19 -14.35
C GLN A 160 -12.58 -12.36 -15.09
N ASN A 161 -13.85 -12.63 -14.83
CA ASN A 161 -14.94 -11.81 -15.34
C ASN A 161 -15.17 -10.56 -14.46
N LEU A 162 -16.00 -9.64 -14.95
CA LEU A 162 -16.24 -8.36 -14.27
C LEU A 162 -16.81 -8.54 -12.86
N LYS A 163 -17.72 -9.52 -12.65
CA LYS A 163 -18.31 -9.80 -11.34
C LYS A 163 -17.26 -10.28 -10.33
N GLU A 164 -16.33 -11.12 -10.77
CA GLU A 164 -15.22 -11.61 -9.94
C GLU A 164 -14.30 -10.46 -9.53
N VAL A 165 -13.92 -9.60 -10.46
CA VAL A 165 -13.11 -8.42 -10.17
C VAL A 165 -13.82 -7.48 -9.19
N TYR A 166 -15.13 -7.20 -9.40
CA TYR A 166 -15.86 -6.34 -8.46
C TYR A 166 -16.12 -6.99 -7.10
N ARG A 167 -16.20 -8.32 -7.04
CA ARG A 167 -16.19 -9.03 -5.75
C ARG A 167 -14.88 -8.78 -4.99
N HIS A 168 -13.72 -8.87 -5.66
CA HIS A 168 -12.44 -8.54 -5.02
C HIS A 168 -12.37 -7.06 -4.61
N ILE A 169 -12.81 -6.13 -5.45
CA ILE A 169 -12.87 -4.70 -5.13
C ILE A 169 -13.72 -4.47 -3.88
N TYR A 170 -14.88 -5.09 -3.78
CA TYR A 170 -15.82 -4.94 -2.68
C TYR A 170 -15.36 -5.63 -1.39
N THR A 171 -14.71 -6.78 -1.49
CA THR A 171 -14.16 -7.53 -0.36
C THR A 171 -12.92 -6.85 0.21
N GLY A 172 -12.09 -6.25 -0.62
CA GLY A 172 -10.82 -5.63 -0.24
C GLY A 172 -9.67 -6.63 -0.18
N SER A 173 -8.64 -6.26 0.55
CA SER A 173 -7.35 -6.96 0.58
C SER A 173 -6.88 -7.39 1.98
N LEU A 174 -7.72 -7.16 3.00
CA LEU A 174 -7.35 -7.54 4.36
C LEU A 174 -7.46 -9.05 4.58
N PRO A 175 -6.44 -9.72 5.18
CA PRO A 175 -6.39 -11.18 5.29
C PRO A 175 -7.60 -11.82 5.96
N ARG A 176 -8.23 -11.12 6.91
CA ARG A 176 -9.41 -11.63 7.63
C ARG A 176 -10.57 -11.94 6.69
N ALA A 177 -10.72 -11.17 5.60
CA ALA A 177 -11.77 -11.38 4.60
C ALA A 177 -11.65 -12.71 3.83
N TYR A 178 -10.49 -13.38 3.93
CA TYR A 178 -10.17 -14.62 3.21
C TYR A 178 -9.87 -15.81 4.13
N SER A 179 -10.04 -15.65 5.45
CA SER A 179 -9.61 -16.65 6.45
C SER A 179 -10.75 -17.45 7.11
N GLY A 180 -11.93 -17.51 6.50
CA GLY A 180 -13.10 -18.25 7.02
C GLY A 180 -14.39 -17.42 6.91
N GLU A 181 -15.33 -17.66 7.82
CA GLU A 181 -16.56 -16.85 7.87
C GLU A 181 -16.22 -15.35 8.08
N PHE A 182 -16.80 -14.52 7.22
CA PHE A 182 -16.53 -13.09 7.19
C PHE A 182 -17.82 -12.27 7.13
N ASP A 183 -18.15 -11.66 8.25
CA ASP A 183 -19.16 -10.60 8.31
C ASP A 183 -18.47 -9.27 8.01
N ARG A 184 -18.68 -8.77 6.79
CA ARG A 184 -18.03 -7.57 6.27
C ARG A 184 -18.42 -6.32 7.08
N GLU A 185 -19.68 -6.17 7.43
CA GLU A 185 -20.19 -4.99 8.14
C GLU A 185 -19.60 -4.93 9.55
N LEU A 186 -19.70 -6.03 10.29
CA LEU A 186 -19.11 -6.15 11.62
C LEU A 186 -17.60 -5.94 11.60
N PHE A 187 -16.93 -6.48 10.59
CA PHE A 187 -15.48 -6.36 10.46
C PHE A 187 -15.04 -4.93 10.21
N PHE A 188 -15.57 -4.25 9.18
CA PHE A 188 -15.14 -2.89 8.86
C PHE A 188 -15.60 -1.86 9.87
N SER A 189 -16.78 -2.02 10.51
CA SER A 189 -17.16 -1.15 11.61
C SER A 189 -16.17 -1.25 12.76
N SER A 190 -15.86 -2.48 13.21
CA SER A 190 -14.87 -2.70 14.27
C SER A 190 -13.46 -2.21 13.86
N TYR A 191 -13.07 -2.38 12.60
CA TYR A 191 -11.79 -1.89 12.08
C TYR A 191 -11.70 -0.36 12.17
N VAL A 192 -12.74 0.35 11.74
CA VAL A 192 -12.80 1.82 11.77
C VAL A 192 -12.82 2.32 13.22
N ASP A 193 -13.65 1.75 14.08
CA ASP A 193 -13.74 2.14 15.49
C ASP A 193 -12.40 1.94 16.24
N THR A 194 -11.75 0.79 16.03
CA THR A 194 -10.45 0.52 16.66
C THR A 194 -9.34 1.38 16.10
N TYR A 195 -9.38 1.69 14.80
CA TYR A 195 -8.43 2.61 14.17
C TYR A 195 -8.61 4.03 14.72
N LEU A 196 -9.84 4.52 14.80
CA LEU A 196 -10.14 5.85 15.36
C LEU A 196 -9.67 5.95 16.81
N GLN A 197 -9.96 4.95 17.64
CA GLN A 197 -9.64 5.00 19.07
C GLN A 197 -8.14 4.88 19.35
N ARG A 198 -7.39 4.06 18.62
CA ARG A 198 -5.96 3.81 18.91
C ARG A 198 -5.01 4.73 18.15
N ASP A 199 -5.18 4.83 16.83
CA ASP A 199 -4.18 5.51 16.01
C ASP A 199 -4.43 7.01 15.93
N ILE A 200 -5.68 7.42 15.85
CA ILE A 200 -6.04 8.83 15.77
C ILE A 200 -5.79 9.56 17.10
N ARG A 201 -6.23 8.98 18.21
CA ARG A 201 -5.97 9.57 19.54
C ARG A 201 -4.50 9.62 19.89
N ALA A 202 -3.71 8.62 19.43
CA ALA A 202 -2.27 8.58 19.69
C ALA A 202 -1.47 9.58 18.83
N LEU A 203 -1.94 9.88 17.62
CA LEU A 203 -1.22 10.72 16.66
C LEU A 203 -1.60 12.20 16.72
N THR A 204 -2.82 12.49 17.14
CA THR A 204 -3.32 13.86 17.24
C THR A 204 -4.27 14.00 18.43
N GLN A 205 -4.30 15.16 19.01
CA GLN A 205 -5.39 15.55 19.93
C GLN A 205 -6.65 15.85 19.09
N VAL A 206 -7.13 14.86 18.29
CA VAL A 206 -8.39 15.02 17.55
C VAL A 206 -9.52 15.00 18.57
N GLY A 207 -10.04 16.18 18.85
CA GLY A 207 -11.17 16.31 19.77
C GLY A 207 -12.51 15.87 19.17
N ASP A 208 -12.60 15.63 17.85
CA ASP A 208 -13.82 15.23 17.15
C ASP A 208 -13.58 14.01 16.24
N GLU A 209 -13.77 12.82 16.81
CA GLU A 209 -13.66 11.53 16.10
C GLU A 209 -14.71 11.41 14.98
N MET A 210 -15.89 11.96 15.18
CA MET A 210 -16.97 11.93 14.18
C MET A 210 -16.64 12.80 12.97
N ALA A 211 -16.00 13.97 13.17
CA ALA A 211 -15.50 14.77 12.06
C ALA A 211 -14.39 14.06 11.31
N PHE A 212 -13.50 13.34 12.01
CA PHE A 212 -12.47 12.56 11.35
C PHE A 212 -13.04 11.40 10.53
N LEU A 213 -14.06 10.70 11.02
CA LEU A 213 -14.76 9.66 10.25
C LEU A 213 -15.41 10.24 8.99
N ARG A 214 -16.08 11.40 9.10
CA ARG A 214 -16.61 12.13 7.93
C ARG A 214 -15.49 12.50 6.95
N PHE A 215 -14.32 12.91 7.46
CA PHE A 215 -13.14 13.21 6.63
C PHE A 215 -12.64 11.96 5.90
N MET A 216 -12.52 10.82 6.56
CA MET A 216 -12.17 9.54 5.90
C MET A 216 -13.17 9.17 4.81
N THR A 217 -14.47 9.34 5.07
CA THR A 217 -15.54 9.10 4.09
C THR A 217 -15.42 10.04 2.89
N ALA A 218 -15.13 11.32 3.12
CA ALA A 218 -14.92 12.30 2.05
C ALA A 218 -13.68 11.97 1.19
N CYS A 219 -12.61 11.48 1.81
CA CYS A 219 -11.44 10.96 1.11
C CYS A 219 -11.78 9.71 0.28
N ALA A 220 -12.54 8.76 0.84
CA ALA A 220 -12.95 7.55 0.15
C ALA A 220 -13.81 7.86 -1.08
N ALA A 221 -14.76 8.80 -0.97
CA ALA A 221 -15.58 9.27 -2.08
C ALA A 221 -14.77 9.97 -3.20
N ARG A 222 -13.51 10.33 -2.94
CA ARG A 222 -12.60 10.99 -3.90
C ARG A 222 -11.40 10.13 -4.29
N THR A 223 -11.44 8.82 -4.00
CA THR A 223 -10.37 7.91 -4.45
C THR A 223 -10.17 8.01 -5.97
N GLY A 224 -8.94 8.00 -6.44
CA GLY A 224 -8.59 8.26 -7.85
C GLY A 224 -8.58 9.74 -8.26
N GLY A 225 -9.01 10.66 -7.36
CA GLY A 225 -9.03 12.10 -7.61
C GLY A 225 -7.79 12.85 -7.13
N GLN A 226 -7.58 14.06 -7.66
CA GLN A 226 -6.54 14.95 -7.17
C GLN A 226 -6.84 15.45 -5.75
N VAL A 227 -5.81 15.53 -4.92
CA VAL A 227 -5.96 16.00 -3.54
C VAL A 227 -6.18 17.52 -3.53
N ASN A 228 -7.30 17.94 -2.95
CA ASN A 228 -7.62 19.33 -2.67
C ASN A 228 -8.03 19.51 -1.21
N TYR A 229 -7.10 19.95 -0.38
CA TYR A 229 -7.34 20.11 1.07
C TYR A 229 -8.40 21.18 1.38
N ALA A 230 -8.55 22.21 0.55
CA ALA A 230 -9.55 23.24 0.77
C ALA A 230 -10.98 22.72 0.55
N GLU A 231 -11.19 21.89 -0.49
CA GLU A 231 -12.47 21.24 -0.75
C GLU A 231 -12.82 20.23 0.35
N LEU A 232 -11.85 19.35 0.72
CA LEU A 232 -12.04 18.40 1.80
C LEU A 232 -12.39 19.10 3.12
N ALA A 233 -11.71 20.19 3.43
CA ALA A 233 -11.96 20.98 4.62
C ALA A 233 -13.37 21.60 4.62
N LYS A 234 -13.80 22.16 3.50
CA LYS A 234 -15.11 22.76 3.34
C LYS A 234 -16.24 21.76 3.56
N ASP A 235 -16.12 20.55 3.00
CA ASP A 235 -17.16 19.53 3.09
C ASP A 235 -17.41 19.05 4.53
N ILE A 236 -16.36 19.08 5.34
CA ILE A 236 -16.40 18.59 6.72
C ILE A 236 -16.64 19.71 7.76
N GLY A 237 -16.42 20.97 7.35
CA GLY A 237 -16.49 22.11 8.26
C GLY A 237 -15.25 22.28 9.14
N ILE A 238 -14.06 21.93 8.63
CA ILE A 238 -12.77 22.08 9.33
C ILE A 238 -11.86 23.06 8.59
N SER A 239 -10.71 23.40 9.18
CA SER A 239 -9.72 24.24 8.49
C SER A 239 -8.89 23.43 7.47
N ALA A 240 -8.38 24.08 6.41
CA ALA A 240 -7.49 23.43 5.45
C ALA A 240 -6.19 22.90 6.08
N PRO A 241 -5.54 23.58 7.04
CA PRO A 241 -4.44 22.99 7.82
C PRO A 241 -4.83 21.73 8.57
N THR A 242 -6.01 21.67 9.20
CA THR A 242 -6.53 20.49 9.86
C THR A 242 -6.75 19.34 8.87
N ALA A 243 -7.35 19.61 7.70
CA ALA A 243 -7.53 18.62 6.64
C ALA A 243 -6.19 18.06 6.15
N LYS A 244 -5.16 18.90 5.98
CA LYS A 244 -3.80 18.48 5.62
C LYS A 244 -3.18 17.59 6.69
N GLN A 245 -3.34 17.94 7.97
CA GLN A 245 -2.85 17.15 9.09
C GLN A 245 -3.56 15.79 9.15
N TRP A 246 -4.89 15.75 9.03
CA TRP A 246 -5.67 14.51 9.03
C TRP A 246 -5.34 13.63 7.83
N PHE A 247 -5.13 14.24 6.66
CA PHE A 247 -4.71 13.50 5.47
C PHE A 247 -3.33 12.85 5.67
N SER A 248 -2.40 13.55 6.33
CA SER A 248 -1.09 12.98 6.64
C SER A 248 -1.19 11.74 7.54
N ILE A 249 -2.20 11.66 8.41
CA ILE A 249 -2.46 10.46 9.21
C ILE A 249 -2.86 9.28 8.32
N LEU A 250 -3.78 9.50 7.37
CA LEU A 250 -4.19 8.45 6.43
C LEU A 250 -3.02 7.94 5.56
N LEU A 251 -2.12 8.84 5.15
CA LEU A 251 -0.90 8.48 4.43
C LEU A 251 0.06 7.65 5.30
N THR A 252 0.31 8.13 6.51
CA THR A 252 1.31 7.52 7.40
C THR A 252 0.85 6.18 7.97
N SER A 253 -0.46 5.97 8.10
CA SER A 253 -1.04 4.68 8.46
C SER A 253 -1.19 3.72 7.27
N GLY A 254 -0.87 4.17 6.05
CA GLY A 254 -0.95 3.35 4.84
C GLY A 254 -2.36 3.05 4.35
N ILE A 255 -3.38 3.79 4.83
CA ILE A 255 -4.77 3.68 4.36
C ILE A 255 -4.89 4.25 2.95
N VAL A 256 -4.22 5.37 2.69
CA VAL A 256 -4.15 5.98 1.36
C VAL A 256 -2.71 6.08 0.89
N VAL A 257 -2.53 6.18 -0.40
CA VAL A 257 -1.27 6.44 -1.08
C VAL A 257 -1.44 7.60 -2.05
N LEU A 258 -0.36 8.31 -2.33
CA LEU A 258 -0.31 9.34 -3.34
C LEU A 258 0.36 8.82 -4.60
N LEU A 259 -0.26 9.08 -5.75
CA LEU A 259 0.35 8.94 -7.06
C LEU A 259 0.75 10.32 -7.55
N GLU A 260 2.06 10.54 -7.62
CA GLU A 260 2.62 11.83 -8.00
C GLU A 260 2.46 12.11 -9.50
N PRO A 261 2.27 13.37 -9.90
CA PRO A 261 2.25 13.73 -11.30
C PRO A 261 3.65 13.62 -11.92
N TYR A 262 3.72 13.16 -13.17
CA TYR A 262 4.96 13.06 -13.92
C TYR A 262 5.35 14.39 -14.58
N PHE A 263 6.58 14.85 -14.33
CA PHE A 263 7.19 16.00 -15.01
C PHE A 263 8.69 15.78 -15.20
N ASN A 264 9.26 16.31 -16.27
CA ASN A 264 10.70 16.25 -16.56
C ASN A 264 11.58 16.93 -15.48
N ASN A 265 11.03 17.90 -14.75
CA ASN A 265 11.72 18.60 -13.68
C ASN A 265 11.16 18.15 -12.34
N ALA A 266 11.99 17.56 -11.50
CA ALA A 266 11.61 17.05 -10.18
C ALA A 266 10.95 18.12 -9.29
N LEU A 267 11.39 19.39 -9.37
CA LEU A 267 10.79 20.48 -8.62
C LEU A 267 9.33 20.76 -9.02
N LYS A 268 9.01 20.59 -10.31
CA LYS A 268 7.64 20.76 -10.82
C LYS A 268 6.70 19.63 -10.38
N ARG A 269 7.22 18.45 -10.05
CA ARG A 269 6.42 17.34 -9.49
C ARG A 269 5.83 17.68 -8.12
N ILE A 270 6.53 18.49 -7.34
CA ILE A 270 6.10 18.88 -5.97
C ILE A 270 4.99 19.93 -5.99
N VAL A 271 4.88 20.73 -7.05
CA VAL A 271 3.95 21.88 -7.15
C VAL A 271 2.54 21.47 -7.55
N LYS A 272 2.35 20.36 -8.29
CA LYS A 272 1.04 19.90 -8.75
C LYS A 272 0.44 18.88 -7.77
N SER A 273 -0.89 18.91 -7.63
CA SER A 273 -1.63 18.05 -6.72
C SER A 273 -1.49 16.57 -7.13
N PRO A 274 -1.06 15.69 -6.24
CA PRO A 274 -1.08 14.25 -6.50
C PRO A 274 -2.51 13.71 -6.53
N LYS A 275 -2.71 12.53 -7.15
CA LYS A 275 -3.92 11.74 -6.99
C LYS A 275 -3.84 10.89 -5.72
N MET A 276 -4.95 10.70 -5.01
CA MET A 276 -5.02 9.80 -3.85
C MET A 276 -5.76 8.51 -4.19
N TYR A 277 -5.27 7.39 -3.64
CA TYR A 277 -5.90 6.08 -3.79
C TYR A 277 -5.95 5.37 -2.44
N PHE A 278 -7.10 4.77 -2.13
CA PHE A 278 -7.20 3.85 -1.01
C PHE A 278 -6.45 2.56 -1.33
N MET A 279 -5.62 2.07 -0.39
CA MET A 279 -4.89 0.81 -0.58
C MET A 279 -5.76 -0.42 -0.37
N ASP A 280 -6.85 -0.28 0.37
CA ASP A 280 -7.88 -1.31 0.52
C ASP A 280 -9.22 -0.82 -0.06
N THR A 281 -9.63 -1.42 -1.17
CA THR A 281 -10.87 -1.06 -1.86
C THR A 281 -12.12 -1.49 -1.09
N GLY A 282 -12.03 -2.53 -0.24
CA GLY A 282 -13.11 -2.96 0.63
C GLY A 282 -13.42 -1.96 1.73
N LEU A 283 -12.39 -1.40 2.38
CA LEU A 283 -12.55 -0.30 3.31
C LEU A 283 -13.11 0.95 2.62
N CYS A 284 -12.63 1.26 1.41
CA CYS A 284 -13.14 2.37 0.60
C CYS A 284 -14.65 2.18 0.30
N ALA A 285 -15.06 0.98 -0.12
CA ALA A 285 -16.46 0.64 -0.38
C ALA A 285 -17.34 0.67 0.88
N TYR A 286 -16.79 0.27 2.04
CA TYR A 286 -17.47 0.37 3.33
C TYR A 286 -17.72 1.83 3.72
N LEU A 287 -16.70 2.67 3.68
CA LEU A 287 -16.80 4.11 4.01
C LEU A 287 -17.77 4.87 3.09
N THR A 288 -17.87 4.47 1.82
CA THR A 288 -18.81 5.04 0.84
C THR A 288 -20.17 4.34 0.80
N ARG A 289 -20.43 3.39 1.73
CA ARG A 289 -21.73 2.75 1.98
C ARG A 289 -22.28 1.98 0.78
N TRP A 290 -21.43 1.20 0.09
CA TRP A 290 -21.90 0.28 -0.94
C TRP A 290 -22.35 -1.04 -0.30
N ASP A 291 -23.60 -1.44 -0.60
CA ASP A 291 -24.24 -2.60 0.02
C ASP A 291 -23.80 -3.93 -0.61
N SER A 292 -23.37 -3.91 -1.89
CA SER A 292 -22.92 -5.11 -2.58
C SER A 292 -21.92 -4.79 -3.71
N ALA A 293 -21.23 -5.83 -4.19
CA ALA A 293 -20.34 -5.73 -5.35
C ALA A 293 -21.11 -5.33 -6.62
N GLU A 294 -22.35 -5.82 -6.76
CA GLU A 294 -23.23 -5.54 -7.90
C GLU A 294 -23.65 -4.08 -7.94
N THR A 295 -24.06 -3.50 -6.80
CA THR A 295 -24.43 -2.07 -6.73
C THR A 295 -23.23 -1.17 -7.01
N LEU A 296 -22.06 -1.54 -6.52
CA LEU A 296 -20.81 -0.83 -6.80
C LEU A 296 -20.43 -0.90 -8.28
N GLU A 297 -20.58 -2.07 -8.91
CA GLU A 297 -20.24 -2.30 -10.32
C GLU A 297 -21.00 -1.36 -11.27
N VAL A 298 -22.29 -1.10 -10.99
CA VAL A 298 -23.15 -0.24 -11.84
C VAL A 298 -23.21 1.21 -11.40
N SER A 299 -22.51 1.57 -10.36
CA SER A 299 -22.54 2.91 -9.77
C SER A 299 -21.79 3.97 -10.59
N ALA A 300 -22.03 5.24 -10.28
CA ALA A 300 -21.25 6.35 -10.82
C ALA A 300 -19.76 6.31 -10.44
N MET A 301 -19.40 5.64 -9.32
CA MET A 301 -18.02 5.49 -8.84
C MET A 301 -17.31 4.25 -9.40
N THR A 302 -17.96 3.46 -10.23
CA THR A 302 -17.44 2.19 -10.75
C THR A 302 -16.04 2.34 -11.38
N GLY A 303 -15.83 3.37 -12.21
CA GLY A 303 -14.53 3.63 -12.87
C GLY A 303 -13.42 3.96 -11.87
N GLN A 304 -13.72 4.81 -10.87
CA GLN A 304 -12.76 5.20 -9.83
C GLN A 304 -12.34 4.02 -8.96
N PHE A 305 -13.28 3.14 -8.60
CA PHE A 305 -12.97 1.91 -7.87
C PHE A 305 -12.13 0.93 -8.69
N PHE A 306 -12.43 0.79 -9.98
CA PHE A 306 -11.63 -0.03 -10.88
C PHE A 306 -10.20 0.52 -11.02
N GLU A 307 -10.04 1.84 -11.20
CA GLU A 307 -8.74 2.51 -11.24
C GLU A 307 -7.99 2.34 -9.91
N THR A 308 -8.66 2.56 -8.77
CA THR A 308 -8.09 2.38 -7.42
C THR A 308 -7.59 0.95 -7.22
N TYR A 309 -8.36 -0.05 -7.64
CA TYR A 309 -7.98 -1.46 -7.57
C TYR A 309 -6.71 -1.72 -8.39
N VAL A 310 -6.67 -1.29 -9.65
CA VAL A 310 -5.51 -1.46 -10.53
C VAL A 310 -4.26 -0.81 -9.94
N ILE A 311 -4.35 0.45 -9.53
CA ILE A 311 -3.21 1.18 -8.93
C ILE A 311 -2.74 0.49 -7.65
N SER A 312 -3.66 0.07 -6.77
CA SER A 312 -3.28 -0.61 -5.53
C SER A 312 -2.59 -1.95 -5.78
N GLU A 313 -3.06 -2.75 -6.76
CA GLU A 313 -2.45 -4.03 -7.12
C GLU A 313 -1.05 -3.83 -7.75
N VAL A 314 -0.89 -2.85 -8.64
CA VAL A 314 0.42 -2.50 -9.18
C VAL A 314 1.38 -2.11 -8.06
N ILE A 315 0.98 -1.25 -7.12
CA ILE A 315 1.80 -0.85 -5.96
C ILE A 315 2.19 -2.07 -5.12
N LYS A 316 1.23 -2.96 -4.80
CA LYS A 316 1.48 -4.19 -4.03
C LYS A 316 2.50 -5.09 -4.73
N SER A 317 2.45 -5.20 -6.07
CA SER A 317 3.41 -6.01 -6.82
C SER A 317 4.86 -5.57 -6.61
N TYR A 318 5.10 -4.26 -6.49
CA TYR A 318 6.42 -3.70 -6.19
C TYR A 318 6.82 -3.92 -4.74
N TYR A 319 5.95 -3.61 -3.77
CA TYR A 319 6.26 -3.80 -2.35
C TYR A 319 6.52 -5.26 -2.01
N ASN A 320 5.73 -6.18 -2.57
CA ASN A 320 5.92 -7.63 -2.39
C ASN A 320 7.26 -8.13 -2.96
N ALA A 321 7.86 -7.41 -3.89
CA ALA A 321 9.21 -7.67 -4.41
C ALA A 321 10.31 -6.88 -3.66
N GLY A 322 9.97 -6.18 -2.57
CA GLY A 322 10.90 -5.36 -1.80
C GLY A 322 11.38 -4.11 -2.53
N LYS A 323 10.61 -3.59 -3.49
CA LYS A 323 10.95 -2.42 -4.31
C LYS A 323 9.96 -1.28 -4.09
N ARG A 324 10.44 -0.06 -4.28
CA ARG A 324 9.56 1.12 -4.33
C ARG A 324 8.94 1.23 -5.73
N PRO A 325 7.62 1.45 -5.83
CA PRO A 325 6.95 1.57 -7.12
C PRO A 325 7.34 2.87 -7.84
N PRO A 326 7.88 2.81 -9.07
CA PRO A 326 8.26 3.97 -9.86
C PRO A 326 7.05 4.48 -10.68
N LEU A 327 5.98 4.86 -9.98
CA LEU A 327 4.67 5.14 -10.55
C LEU A 327 4.37 6.63 -10.54
N PHE A 328 3.74 7.10 -11.62
CA PHE A 328 3.27 8.46 -11.78
C PHE A 328 1.96 8.45 -12.57
N TYR A 329 1.22 9.56 -12.53
CA TYR A 329 0.21 9.89 -13.53
C TYR A 329 0.66 11.10 -14.35
N TYR A 330 0.05 11.36 -15.50
CA TYR A 330 0.32 12.56 -16.28
C TYR A 330 -0.96 13.38 -16.43
N ARG A 331 -0.85 14.69 -16.27
CA ARG A 331 -1.89 15.64 -16.60
C ARG A 331 -1.27 16.97 -17.02
N ASP A 332 -1.67 17.50 -18.15
CA ASP A 332 -1.21 18.80 -18.63
C ASP A 332 -2.26 19.91 -18.44
N THR A 333 -1.90 21.13 -18.81
CA THR A 333 -2.79 22.29 -18.73
C THR A 333 -4.01 22.19 -19.65
N ASP A 334 -3.92 21.38 -20.71
CA ASP A 334 -5.03 21.11 -21.64
C ASP A 334 -5.92 19.96 -21.15
N GLN A 335 -5.76 19.51 -19.89
CA GLN A 335 -6.49 18.43 -19.25
C GLN A 335 -6.28 17.05 -19.92
N LYS A 336 -5.22 16.90 -20.73
CA LYS A 336 -4.83 15.60 -21.25
C LYS A 336 -4.22 14.78 -20.12
N GLU A 337 -4.80 13.61 -19.85
CA GLU A 337 -4.44 12.76 -18.73
C GLU A 337 -4.00 11.39 -19.21
N ILE A 338 -3.06 10.77 -18.47
CA ILE A 338 -2.67 9.35 -18.57
C ILE A 338 -2.75 8.81 -17.15
N ASP A 339 -3.54 7.76 -16.97
CA ASP A 339 -3.91 7.24 -15.65
C ASP A 339 -2.69 6.70 -14.88
N LEU A 340 -1.76 6.04 -15.56
CA LEU A 340 -0.56 5.44 -14.96
C LEU A 340 0.64 5.51 -15.90
N ILE A 341 1.80 5.86 -15.36
CA ILE A 341 3.10 5.79 -16.02
C ILE A 341 4.06 5.01 -15.13
N LEU A 342 4.70 3.98 -15.68
CA LEU A 342 5.86 3.34 -15.06
C LEU A 342 7.13 3.99 -15.62
N GLU A 343 8.03 4.45 -14.76
CA GLU A 343 9.35 4.95 -15.17
C GLU A 343 10.44 3.96 -14.79
N VAL A 344 10.94 3.20 -15.78
CA VAL A 344 11.96 2.18 -15.56
C VAL A 344 13.12 2.43 -16.52
N ASN A 345 14.35 2.50 -16.02
CA ASN A 345 15.57 2.69 -16.82
C ASN A 345 15.48 3.85 -17.81
N ASN A 346 14.95 5.00 -17.37
CA ASN A 346 14.76 6.21 -18.18
C ASN A 346 13.72 6.08 -19.33
N THR A 347 12.97 4.98 -19.37
CA THR A 347 11.88 4.72 -20.31
C THR A 347 10.53 4.86 -19.60
N LEU A 348 9.56 5.47 -20.26
CA LEU A 348 8.19 5.66 -19.77
C LEU A 348 7.26 4.65 -20.42
N TYR A 349 6.53 3.91 -19.61
CA TYR A 349 5.52 2.94 -20.03
C TYR A 349 4.15 3.47 -19.64
N PRO A 350 3.37 4.05 -20.58
CA PRO A 350 2.08 4.65 -20.29
C PRO A 350 0.93 3.62 -20.29
N PHE A 351 0.00 3.79 -19.35
CA PHE A 351 -1.20 2.97 -19.26
C PHE A 351 -2.45 3.82 -19.01
N GLU A 352 -3.52 3.48 -19.71
CA GLU A 352 -4.88 3.88 -19.38
C GLU A 352 -5.59 2.75 -18.64
N ILE A 353 -6.56 3.10 -17.81
CA ILE A 353 -7.31 2.13 -17.02
C ILE A 353 -8.80 2.28 -17.35
N LYS A 354 -9.41 1.25 -17.92
CA LYS A 354 -10.79 1.29 -18.39
C LYS A 354 -11.55 0.02 -17.99
N LYS A 355 -12.69 0.15 -17.32
CA LYS A 355 -13.55 -0.98 -16.90
C LYS A 355 -14.07 -1.81 -18.09
N SER A 356 -14.16 -1.23 -19.28
CA SER A 356 -14.72 -1.90 -20.48
C SER A 356 -13.90 -3.13 -20.86
N ALA A 357 -14.57 -4.17 -21.39
CA ALA A 357 -13.91 -5.31 -22.03
C ALA A 357 -13.39 -4.98 -23.45
N SER A 358 -13.94 -3.95 -24.08
CA SER A 358 -13.57 -3.52 -25.43
C SER A 358 -13.45 -1.99 -25.46
N PRO A 359 -12.39 -1.41 -24.82
CA PRO A 359 -12.22 0.03 -24.82
C PRO A 359 -11.90 0.53 -26.24
N ASN A 360 -12.29 1.79 -26.50
CA ASN A 360 -12.01 2.44 -27.78
C ASN A 360 -10.48 2.58 -27.98
N ARG A 361 -10.00 2.36 -29.20
CA ARG A 361 -8.57 2.55 -29.57
C ARG A 361 -8.06 3.95 -29.30
N ASN A 362 -8.94 4.96 -29.28
CA ASN A 362 -8.59 6.34 -28.94
C ASN A 362 -8.22 6.53 -27.45
N ALA A 363 -8.39 5.52 -26.59
CA ALA A 363 -7.96 5.60 -25.20
C ALA A 363 -6.47 5.99 -25.09
N ILE A 364 -5.62 5.50 -25.98
CA ILE A 364 -4.17 5.76 -25.97
C ILE A 364 -3.75 7.11 -26.61
N ARG A 365 -4.71 7.95 -27.04
CA ARG A 365 -4.44 9.19 -27.80
C ARG A 365 -3.51 10.17 -27.09
N HIS A 366 -3.49 10.16 -25.75
CA HIS A 366 -2.68 11.08 -24.95
C HIS A 366 -1.25 10.60 -24.72
N PHE A 367 -0.90 9.34 -25.06
CA PHE A 367 0.46 8.81 -24.88
C PHE A 367 1.50 9.60 -25.67
N GLU A 368 1.12 10.13 -26.83
CA GLU A 368 2.03 10.96 -27.64
C GLU A 368 2.45 12.27 -26.95
N THR A 369 1.68 12.75 -25.95
CA THR A 369 2.06 13.95 -25.18
C THR A 369 3.36 13.73 -24.40
N LEU A 370 3.68 12.48 -24.06
CA LEU A 370 4.92 12.12 -23.36
C LEU A 370 6.18 12.35 -24.20
N ARG A 371 6.08 12.47 -25.54
CA ARG A 371 7.22 12.84 -26.39
C ARG A 371 7.84 14.18 -26.01
N ARG A 372 7.05 15.07 -25.41
CA ARG A 372 7.51 16.36 -24.86
C ARG A 372 8.50 16.19 -23.70
N THR A 373 8.53 15.03 -23.08
CA THR A 373 9.45 14.73 -21.99
C THR A 373 10.87 14.45 -22.45
N LYS A 374 11.09 14.22 -23.73
CA LYS A 374 12.38 13.81 -24.34
C LYS A 374 12.93 12.49 -23.77
N LYS A 375 12.08 11.69 -23.12
CA LYS A 375 12.41 10.34 -22.69
C LYS A 375 11.96 9.33 -23.73
N GLU A 376 12.56 8.16 -23.70
CA GLU A 376 12.08 7.01 -24.45
C GLU A 376 10.68 6.62 -23.99
N ILE A 377 9.81 6.33 -24.94
CA ILE A 377 8.46 5.83 -24.68
C ILE A 377 8.47 4.34 -25.04
N GLY A 378 8.33 3.51 -24.04
CA GLY A 378 8.23 2.07 -24.18
C GLY A 378 6.81 1.64 -24.55
N THR A 379 6.58 0.34 -24.45
CA THR A 379 5.27 -0.25 -24.72
C THR A 379 4.23 0.30 -23.75
N GLY A 380 3.12 0.78 -24.31
CA GLY A 380 1.97 1.25 -23.54
C GLY A 380 0.81 0.27 -23.58
N GLY A 381 -0.26 0.59 -22.85
CA GLY A 381 -1.44 -0.26 -22.86
C GLY A 381 -2.69 0.37 -22.27
N VAL A 382 -3.80 -0.35 -22.46
CA VAL A 382 -5.05 -0.11 -21.78
C VAL A 382 -5.32 -1.30 -20.87
N ILE A 383 -5.21 -1.11 -19.57
CA ILE A 383 -5.56 -2.13 -18.57
C ILE A 383 -7.10 -2.19 -18.50
N CYS A 384 -7.68 -3.34 -18.85
CA CYS A 384 -9.12 -3.43 -19.03
C CYS A 384 -9.65 -4.85 -18.78
N MET A 385 -10.96 -5.05 -18.98
CA MET A 385 -11.64 -6.34 -18.76
C MET A 385 -11.57 -7.28 -19.97
N THR A 386 -10.56 -7.12 -20.85
CA THR A 386 -10.35 -8.07 -21.95
C THR A 386 -9.96 -9.46 -21.43
N ASP A 387 -10.24 -10.47 -22.23
CA ASP A 387 -9.96 -11.88 -21.91
C ASP A 387 -8.54 -12.32 -22.24
N ASN A 388 -7.82 -11.55 -23.09
CA ASN A 388 -6.44 -11.84 -23.46
C ASN A 388 -5.69 -10.56 -23.78
N VAL A 389 -4.35 -10.66 -23.96
CA VAL A 389 -3.51 -9.58 -24.46
C VAL A 389 -3.70 -9.40 -25.95
N TYR A 390 -4.20 -8.24 -26.37
CA TYR A 390 -4.41 -7.94 -27.81
C TYR A 390 -3.68 -6.66 -28.21
N PRO A 391 -3.07 -6.62 -29.40
CA PRO A 391 -2.44 -5.40 -29.89
C PRO A 391 -3.50 -4.34 -30.27
N ILE A 392 -3.26 -3.09 -29.83
CA ILE A 392 -3.99 -1.92 -30.33
C ILE A 392 -3.30 -1.39 -31.59
N ASN A 393 -1.96 -1.31 -31.52
CA ASN A 393 -1.05 -0.95 -32.60
C ASN A 393 0.33 -1.60 -32.35
N LYS A 394 1.36 -1.17 -33.08
CA LYS A 394 2.72 -1.71 -32.98
C LYS A 394 3.30 -1.65 -31.55
N ASP A 395 3.01 -0.60 -30.79
CA ASP A 395 3.66 -0.28 -29.52
C ASP A 395 2.70 -0.34 -28.32
N ASN A 396 1.39 -0.59 -28.55
CA ASN A 396 0.38 -0.53 -27.48
C ASN A 396 -0.57 -1.73 -27.52
N TYR A 397 -1.03 -2.16 -26.31
CA TYR A 397 -1.83 -3.38 -26.15
C TYR A 397 -3.04 -3.15 -25.22
N TYR A 398 -4.08 -3.92 -25.39
CA TYR A 398 -5.06 -4.20 -24.34
C TYR A 398 -4.47 -5.24 -23.40
N VAL A 399 -4.45 -4.92 -22.11
CA VAL A 399 -3.87 -5.75 -21.05
C VAL A 399 -4.98 -6.16 -20.09
N PRO A 400 -5.27 -7.46 -19.94
CA PRO A 400 -6.26 -7.93 -18.98
C PRO A 400 -5.93 -7.48 -17.54
N VAL A 401 -6.93 -6.97 -16.81
CA VAL A 401 -6.75 -6.55 -15.42
C VAL A 401 -6.32 -7.70 -14.50
N TRP A 402 -6.73 -8.92 -14.79
CA TRP A 402 -6.35 -10.11 -14.00
C TRP A 402 -4.88 -10.53 -14.18
N LEU A 403 -4.11 -9.85 -15.02
CA LEU A 403 -2.65 -10.04 -15.18
C LEU A 403 -1.81 -9.11 -14.28
N ILE A 404 -2.41 -8.23 -13.48
CA ILE A 404 -1.66 -7.28 -12.65
C ILE A 404 -1.01 -7.96 -11.45
#